data_0f0b5baf6c8572829f5c260caa627a25
#
_entry.id   0f0b5baf6c8572829f5c260caa627a25
#
_cell.length_a   1.000
_cell.length_b   1.000
_cell.length_c   1.000
_cell.angle_alpha   90.00
_cell.angle_beta   90.00
_cell.angle_gamma   90.00
#
_symmetry.space_group_name_H-M   'P 1'
#
loop_
_entity.id
_entity.type
_entity.pdbx_description
1 polymer ?
#
loop_
_entity_poly.entity_id
_entity_poly.type
_entity_poly.pdbx_seq_one_letter_code
_entity_poly.pdbx_strand_id
1 'polypeptide(L)'
;MEELRVRAGNEELKVKGSSETIQREREAFYQHIKEVEEANIKAKAELMQRMKNDMAWYARVRQEKDAENAGKPGIVRTCGELQGTWEEIASAIKSGVEFKVGDYKKGSTVDGQGFTLVVTDVTDEYVRFESRDCVGEEVEWNKNGGTQLGYPGSDIHKYLNKGLFERLPEDLRKVISLAERKTLRNGETVSFNTYLFLPSASEVFDEDDCYGDEGMYEQMEYYKDRRNRMRGSAEGEDTCSWWLASVGSGNSTNACGVNYNGYASTWGASSAFRVPVCFIIKKS
;
A
#
# COMPACT_ATOMS: atom_id res chain seq x y z
N MET A 1 54.94 -22.15 3.03
CA MET A 1 53.46 -22.19 2.86
C MET A 1 52.99 -20.78 2.68
N GLU A 2 52.40 -20.51 1.53
CA GLU A 2 51.82 -19.21 1.23
C GLU A 2 50.35 -19.15 1.70
N GLU A 3 49.85 -17.97 2.00
CA GLU A 3 48.45 -17.74 2.35
C GLU A 3 47.86 -16.75 1.37
N LEU A 4 46.73 -17.11 0.74
CA LEU A 4 45.92 -16.22 -0.09
C LEU A 4 44.63 -15.87 0.61
N ARG A 5 44.26 -14.57 0.59
CA ARG A 5 42.94 -14.08 0.97
C ARG A 5 42.37 -13.30 -0.19
N VAL A 6 41.17 -13.71 -0.65
CA VAL A 6 40.44 -13.02 -1.71
C VAL A 6 39.02 -12.76 -1.22
N ARG A 7 38.50 -11.56 -1.48
CA ARG A 7 37.14 -11.18 -1.14
C ARG A 7 36.40 -10.67 -2.36
N ALA A 8 35.20 -11.18 -2.56
CA ALA A 8 34.29 -10.73 -3.62
C ALA A 8 32.88 -10.56 -3.01
N GLY A 9 32.43 -9.32 -2.90
CA GLY A 9 31.17 -9.00 -2.23
C GLY A 9 31.18 -9.47 -0.76
N ASN A 10 30.22 -10.34 -0.41
CA ASN A 10 30.09 -10.94 0.92
C ASN A 10 30.86 -12.24 1.11
N GLU A 11 31.50 -12.74 0.04
CA GLU A 11 32.24 -13.99 0.09
C GLU A 11 33.75 -13.75 0.27
N GLU A 12 34.39 -14.60 1.05
CA GLU A 12 35.83 -14.54 1.34
C GLU A 12 36.46 -15.93 1.18
N LEU A 13 37.51 -16.00 0.38
CA LEU A 13 38.37 -17.18 0.24
C LEU A 13 39.65 -17.01 1.06
N LYS A 14 39.95 -17.99 1.90
CA LYS A 14 41.24 -18.11 2.61
C LYS A 14 41.84 -19.47 2.34
N VAL A 15 42.98 -19.49 1.66
CA VAL A 15 43.69 -20.74 1.30
C VAL A 15 45.15 -20.69 1.73
N LYS A 16 45.61 -21.78 2.36
CA LYS A 16 47.04 -22.00 2.66
C LYS A 16 47.51 -23.25 1.95
N GLY A 17 48.58 -23.16 1.19
CA GLY A 17 49.09 -24.30 0.46
C GLY A 17 50.33 -24.02 -0.40
N SER A 18 50.63 -24.90 -1.34
CA SER A 18 51.61 -24.67 -2.41
C SER A 18 51.06 -23.62 -3.38
N SER A 19 51.94 -23.01 -4.17
CA SER A 19 51.54 -22.03 -5.18
C SER A 19 50.50 -22.58 -6.18
N GLU A 20 50.62 -23.83 -6.59
CA GLU A 20 49.67 -24.50 -7.48
C GLU A 20 48.29 -24.71 -6.85
N THR A 21 48.27 -25.10 -5.55
CA THR A 21 47.01 -25.26 -4.79
C THR A 21 46.28 -23.92 -4.67
N ILE A 22 47.00 -22.86 -4.33
CA ILE A 22 46.47 -21.52 -4.20
C ILE A 22 45.89 -21.03 -5.55
N GLN A 23 46.58 -21.25 -6.64
CA GLN A 23 46.13 -20.85 -7.96
C GLN A 23 44.83 -21.57 -8.34
N ARG A 24 44.75 -22.90 -8.16
CA ARG A 24 43.54 -23.69 -8.45
C ARG A 24 42.33 -23.25 -7.65
N GLU A 25 42.49 -23.03 -6.32
CA GLU A 25 41.40 -22.63 -5.44
C GLU A 25 40.92 -21.20 -5.78
N ARG A 26 41.85 -20.32 -6.17
CA ARG A 26 41.55 -18.97 -6.63
C ARG A 26 40.71 -18.98 -7.92
N GLU A 27 41.07 -19.79 -8.89
CA GLU A 27 40.34 -19.96 -10.16
C GLU A 27 38.92 -20.52 -9.92
N ALA A 28 38.80 -21.55 -9.06
CA ALA A 28 37.51 -22.12 -8.69
C ALA A 28 36.61 -21.08 -7.97
N PHE A 29 37.18 -20.27 -7.10
CA PHE A 29 36.43 -19.20 -6.40
C PHE A 29 35.91 -18.15 -7.39
N TYR A 30 36.72 -17.65 -8.29
CA TYR A 30 36.27 -16.69 -9.30
C TYR A 30 35.21 -17.28 -10.24
N GLN A 31 35.34 -18.56 -10.60
CA GLN A 31 34.33 -19.24 -11.41
C GLN A 31 33.00 -19.34 -10.64
N HIS A 32 33.05 -19.70 -9.36
CA HIS A 32 31.86 -19.73 -8.51
C HIS A 32 31.19 -18.35 -8.39
N ILE A 33 31.96 -17.29 -8.13
CA ILE A 33 31.42 -15.91 -8.08
C ILE A 33 30.72 -15.56 -9.38
N LYS A 34 31.32 -15.87 -10.52
CA LYS A 34 30.72 -15.61 -11.84
C LYS A 34 29.40 -16.36 -12.03
N GLU A 35 29.33 -17.62 -11.63
CA GLU A 35 28.10 -18.42 -11.68
C GLU A 35 26.98 -17.86 -10.79
N VAL A 36 27.32 -17.39 -9.57
CA VAL A 36 26.37 -16.72 -8.66
C VAL A 36 25.88 -15.41 -9.26
N GLU A 37 26.74 -14.59 -9.85
CA GLU A 37 26.36 -13.34 -10.50
C GLU A 37 25.44 -13.59 -11.71
N GLU A 38 25.76 -14.56 -12.55
CA GLU A 38 24.92 -14.95 -13.70
C GLU A 38 23.55 -15.46 -13.25
N ALA A 39 23.49 -16.28 -12.18
CA ALA A 39 22.25 -16.77 -11.60
C ALA A 39 21.39 -15.63 -11.02
N ASN A 40 22.01 -14.66 -10.34
CA ASN A 40 21.32 -13.48 -9.80
C ASN A 40 20.76 -12.59 -10.92
N ILE A 41 21.51 -12.36 -11.99
CA ILE A 41 21.05 -11.59 -13.16
C ILE A 41 19.84 -12.29 -13.81
N LYS A 42 19.92 -13.62 -13.99
CA LYS A 42 18.81 -14.40 -14.54
C LYS A 42 17.56 -14.35 -13.65
N ALA A 43 17.71 -14.55 -12.34
CA ALA A 43 16.60 -14.48 -11.39
C ALA A 43 15.93 -13.09 -11.37
N LYS A 44 16.73 -12.02 -11.45
CA LYS A 44 16.22 -10.64 -11.54
C LYS A 44 15.46 -10.41 -12.84
N ALA A 45 15.95 -10.93 -13.97
CA ALA A 45 15.28 -10.83 -15.27
C ALA A 45 13.95 -11.60 -15.29
N GLU A 46 13.91 -12.80 -14.70
CA GLU A 46 12.70 -13.61 -14.57
C GLU A 46 11.66 -12.91 -13.68
N LEU A 47 12.10 -12.31 -12.57
CA LEU A 47 11.23 -11.53 -11.69
C LEU A 47 10.65 -10.32 -12.43
N MET A 48 11.48 -9.56 -13.14
CA MET A 48 11.03 -8.43 -13.95
C MET A 48 10.03 -8.85 -15.04
N GLN A 49 10.24 -10.00 -15.67
CA GLN A 49 9.31 -10.50 -16.69
C GLN A 49 7.97 -10.92 -16.08
N ARG A 50 7.96 -11.56 -14.90
CA ARG A 50 6.72 -11.85 -14.15
C ARG A 50 5.97 -10.58 -13.79
N MET A 51 6.67 -9.56 -13.27
CA MET A 51 6.07 -8.26 -12.96
C MET A 51 5.41 -7.61 -14.19
N LYS A 52 6.09 -7.62 -15.35
CA LYS A 52 5.52 -7.11 -16.61
C LYS A 52 4.28 -7.88 -17.06
N ASN A 53 4.29 -9.19 -16.91
CA ASN A 53 3.15 -10.03 -17.26
C ASN A 53 1.96 -9.78 -16.33
N ASP A 54 2.20 -9.63 -15.02
CA ASP A 54 1.18 -9.29 -14.03
C ASP A 54 0.57 -7.92 -14.32
N MET A 55 1.39 -6.92 -14.66
CA MET A 55 0.93 -5.58 -15.05
C MET A 55 0.13 -5.59 -16.35
N ALA A 56 0.58 -6.32 -17.38
CA ALA A 56 -0.14 -6.44 -18.65
C ALA A 56 -1.49 -7.15 -18.47
N TRP A 57 -1.54 -8.15 -17.60
CA TRP A 57 -2.77 -8.83 -17.22
C TRP A 57 -3.72 -7.87 -16.46
N TYR A 58 -3.18 -7.09 -15.49
CA TYR A 58 -3.93 -6.09 -14.74
C TYR A 58 -4.55 -5.02 -15.66
N ALA A 59 -3.77 -4.50 -16.61
CA ALA A 59 -4.26 -3.54 -17.59
C ALA A 59 -5.37 -4.13 -18.48
N ARG A 60 -5.24 -5.40 -18.87
CA ARG A 60 -6.23 -6.11 -19.69
C ARG A 60 -7.53 -6.34 -18.93
N VAL A 61 -7.46 -6.84 -17.69
CA VAL A 61 -8.65 -7.06 -16.85
C VAL A 61 -9.34 -5.74 -16.53
N ARG A 62 -8.58 -4.64 -16.36
CA ARG A 62 -9.14 -3.29 -16.19
C ARG A 62 -9.89 -2.85 -17.44
N GLN A 63 -9.33 -3.05 -18.63
CA GLN A 63 -9.98 -2.76 -19.92
C GLN A 63 -11.20 -3.64 -20.19
N GLU A 64 -11.13 -4.92 -19.85
CA GLU A 64 -12.26 -5.85 -20.00
C GLU A 64 -13.44 -5.47 -19.09
N LYS A 65 -13.17 -5.10 -17.83
CA LYS A 65 -14.20 -4.57 -16.91
C LYS A 65 -14.79 -3.24 -17.38
N ASP A 66 -13.96 -2.34 -17.89
CA ASP A 66 -14.42 -1.05 -18.42
C ASP A 66 -15.23 -1.25 -19.72
N ALA A 67 -14.87 -2.24 -20.56
CA ALA A 67 -15.58 -2.58 -21.79
C ALA A 67 -16.91 -3.35 -21.53
N GLU A 68 -16.97 -4.24 -20.54
CA GLU A 68 -18.22 -4.91 -20.13
C GLU A 68 -19.27 -3.92 -19.60
N ASN A 69 -18.85 -2.79 -19.04
CA ASN A 69 -19.71 -1.74 -18.49
C ASN A 69 -20.11 -0.67 -19.51
N ALA A 70 -19.41 -0.58 -20.64
CA ALA A 70 -19.65 0.42 -21.69
C ALA A 70 -20.68 -0.05 -22.71
N GLY A 71 -21.97 -0.19 -22.34
CA GLY A 71 -22.98 -0.33 -23.40
C GLY A 71 -24.19 -1.21 -23.18
N LYS A 72 -24.66 -1.45 -21.96
CA LYS A 72 -25.94 -2.16 -21.73
C LYS A 72 -27.00 -1.19 -21.20
N PRO A 73 -27.99 -0.81 -22.01
CA PRO A 73 -29.11 -0.02 -21.53
C PRO A 73 -29.99 -0.89 -20.62
N GLY A 74 -30.23 -0.45 -19.41
CA GLY A 74 -31.27 -0.97 -18.52
C GLY A 74 -30.82 -1.97 -17.45
N ILE A 75 -29.53 -2.20 -17.22
CA ILE A 75 -29.06 -3.07 -16.15
C ILE A 75 -28.40 -2.25 -15.04
N VAL A 76 -28.81 -2.55 -13.81
CA VAL A 76 -28.28 -2.11 -12.53
C VAL A 76 -26.82 -1.67 -12.64
N ARG A 77 -26.53 -0.39 -12.30
CA ARG A 77 -25.16 0.16 -12.18
C ARG A 77 -24.28 -0.80 -11.38
N THR A 78 -23.34 -1.46 -12.04
CA THR A 78 -22.42 -2.34 -11.34
C THR A 78 -21.25 -1.59 -10.71
N CYS A 79 -20.73 -0.54 -11.23
CA CYS A 79 -19.82 0.45 -10.63
C CYS A 79 -19.72 1.59 -11.64
N GLY A 80 -19.80 2.84 -11.22
CA GLY A 80 -19.82 3.96 -12.13
C GLY A 80 -19.04 5.16 -11.66
N GLU A 81 -18.65 6.02 -12.61
CA GLU A 81 -18.07 7.30 -12.28
C GLU A 81 -19.12 8.22 -11.66
N LEU A 82 -18.87 8.66 -10.43
CA LEU A 82 -19.73 9.59 -9.70
C LEU A 82 -19.63 10.97 -10.33
N GLN A 83 -20.76 11.49 -10.76
CA GLN A 83 -20.87 12.81 -11.39
C GLN A 83 -21.21 13.88 -10.34
N GLY A 84 -20.98 15.15 -10.68
CA GLY A 84 -21.28 16.29 -9.83
C GLY A 84 -20.13 16.70 -8.89
N THR A 85 -20.39 17.71 -8.06
CA THR A 85 -19.46 18.21 -7.02
C THR A 85 -19.42 17.30 -5.80
N TRP A 86 -18.46 17.50 -4.92
CA TRP A 86 -18.40 16.74 -3.68
C TRP A 86 -19.53 17.06 -2.73
N GLU A 87 -20.05 18.31 -2.73
CA GLU A 87 -21.23 18.69 -1.98
C GLU A 87 -22.50 17.95 -2.48
N GLU A 88 -22.65 17.79 -3.80
CA GLU A 88 -23.77 17.03 -4.37
C GLU A 88 -23.67 15.54 -4.02
N ILE A 89 -22.46 14.95 -4.07
CA ILE A 89 -22.23 13.57 -3.66
C ILE A 89 -22.54 13.38 -2.18
N ALA A 90 -22.07 14.28 -1.30
CA ALA A 90 -22.36 14.23 0.13
C ALA A 90 -23.87 14.40 0.41
N SER A 91 -24.56 15.28 -0.32
CA SER A 91 -26.01 15.42 -0.24
C SER A 91 -26.73 14.15 -0.67
N ALA A 92 -26.28 13.49 -1.75
CA ALA A 92 -26.84 12.23 -2.20
C ALA A 92 -26.65 11.12 -1.15
N ILE A 93 -25.47 11.03 -0.52
CA ILE A 93 -25.19 10.08 0.58
C ILE A 93 -26.17 10.31 1.73
N LYS A 94 -26.35 11.56 2.17
CA LYS A 94 -27.27 11.93 3.27
C LYS A 94 -28.74 11.68 2.92
N SER A 95 -29.11 11.81 1.66
CA SER A 95 -30.50 11.54 1.20
C SER A 95 -30.80 10.06 0.98
N GLY A 96 -29.83 9.17 1.23
CA GLY A 96 -30.04 7.72 1.13
C GLY A 96 -29.90 7.17 -0.31
N VAL A 97 -29.31 7.93 -1.23
CA VAL A 97 -28.95 7.40 -2.56
C VAL A 97 -27.99 6.22 -2.39
N GLU A 98 -28.27 5.13 -3.07
CA GLU A 98 -27.45 3.91 -3.03
C GLU A 98 -26.12 4.12 -3.73
N PHE A 99 -25.02 3.87 -3.01
CA PHE A 99 -23.65 3.79 -3.52
C PHE A 99 -23.21 2.33 -3.51
N LYS A 100 -22.29 1.98 -4.40
CA LYS A 100 -21.76 0.62 -4.51
C LYS A 100 -20.24 0.62 -4.36
N VAL A 101 -19.72 -0.43 -3.74
CA VAL A 101 -18.26 -0.68 -3.73
C VAL A 101 -17.77 -0.75 -5.16
N GLY A 102 -16.74 0.05 -5.47
CA GLY A 102 -16.19 0.23 -6.81
C GLY A 102 -16.71 1.45 -7.58
N ASP A 103 -17.76 2.15 -7.14
CA ASP A 103 -18.09 3.48 -7.67
C ASP A 103 -16.87 4.40 -7.45
N TYR A 104 -16.61 5.31 -8.39
CA TYR A 104 -15.39 6.11 -8.31
C TYR A 104 -15.58 7.56 -8.77
N LYS A 105 -14.70 8.44 -8.31
CA LYS A 105 -14.62 9.83 -8.75
C LYS A 105 -13.16 10.21 -8.99
N LYS A 106 -12.89 10.81 -10.14
CA LYS A 106 -11.61 11.41 -10.48
C LYS A 106 -11.48 12.79 -9.88
N GLY A 107 -10.27 13.15 -9.50
CA GLY A 107 -9.93 14.47 -8.95
C GLY A 107 -8.44 14.74 -9.05
N SER A 108 -8.03 15.86 -8.51
CA SER A 108 -6.62 16.20 -8.35
C SER A 108 -6.41 16.99 -7.06
N THR A 109 -5.22 16.91 -6.51
CA THR A 109 -4.75 17.78 -5.42
C THR A 109 -4.66 19.23 -5.91
N VAL A 110 -4.59 20.18 -4.99
CA VAL A 110 -4.45 21.61 -5.33
C VAL A 110 -3.18 21.94 -6.11
N ASP A 111 -2.15 21.11 -6.00
CA ASP A 111 -0.88 21.18 -6.73
C ASP A 111 -0.85 20.32 -8.01
N GLY A 112 -2.00 19.75 -8.41
CA GLY A 112 -2.22 19.14 -9.72
C GLY A 112 -1.93 17.66 -9.83
N GLN A 113 -1.61 16.93 -8.71
CA GLN A 113 -1.48 15.48 -8.75
C GLN A 113 -2.86 14.84 -8.93
N GLY A 114 -3.07 14.10 -10.04
CA GLY A 114 -4.29 13.33 -10.29
C GLY A 114 -4.49 12.19 -9.30
N PHE A 115 -5.74 11.89 -8.97
CA PHE A 115 -6.15 10.71 -8.21
C PHE A 115 -7.53 10.22 -8.60
N THR A 116 -7.80 8.95 -8.35
CA THR A 116 -9.13 8.36 -8.47
C THR A 116 -9.56 7.85 -7.10
N LEU A 117 -10.62 8.42 -6.53
CA LEU A 117 -11.23 7.95 -5.29
C LEU A 117 -12.29 6.90 -5.60
N VAL A 118 -12.22 5.76 -4.92
CA VAL A 118 -13.10 4.60 -5.11
C VAL A 118 -13.87 4.39 -3.82
N VAL A 119 -15.16 4.09 -3.93
CA VAL A 119 -15.98 3.61 -2.80
C VAL A 119 -15.49 2.21 -2.43
N THR A 120 -14.97 2.05 -1.23
CA THR A 120 -14.40 0.78 -0.75
C THR A 120 -15.27 0.11 0.29
N ASP A 121 -16.16 0.88 0.93
CA ASP A 121 -17.13 0.35 1.89
C ASP A 121 -18.39 1.23 1.95
N VAL A 122 -19.54 0.59 2.18
CA VAL A 122 -20.84 1.25 2.37
C VAL A 122 -21.55 0.59 3.54
N THR A 123 -21.73 1.34 4.59
CA THR A 123 -22.45 0.91 5.81
C THR A 123 -23.75 1.70 5.98
N ASP A 124 -24.50 1.41 7.04
CA ASP A 124 -25.66 2.21 7.39
C ASP A 124 -25.31 3.63 7.87
N GLU A 125 -24.05 3.85 8.32
CA GLU A 125 -23.59 5.09 8.92
C GLU A 125 -22.82 5.99 7.95
N TYR A 126 -22.09 5.39 6.98
CA TYR A 126 -21.18 6.14 6.10
C TYR A 126 -20.95 5.46 4.74
N VAL A 127 -20.38 6.23 3.84
CA VAL A 127 -19.69 5.74 2.62
C VAL A 127 -18.21 6.04 2.76
N ARG A 128 -17.35 5.02 2.59
CA ARG A 128 -15.89 5.13 2.65
C ARG A 128 -15.31 5.26 1.27
N PHE A 129 -14.43 6.22 1.11
CA PHE A 129 -13.66 6.46 -0.11
C PHE A 129 -12.18 6.22 0.15
N GLU A 130 -11.52 5.61 -0.82
CA GLU A 130 -10.06 5.48 -0.83
C GLU A 130 -9.48 5.82 -2.19
N SER A 131 -8.29 6.42 -2.23
CA SER A 131 -7.60 6.59 -3.51
C SER A 131 -7.18 5.22 -4.07
N ARG A 132 -7.41 5.01 -5.36
CA ARG A 132 -7.03 3.77 -6.06
C ARG A 132 -5.52 3.56 -6.02
N ASP A 133 -4.78 4.63 -6.26
CA ASP A 133 -3.32 4.68 -6.20
C ASP A 133 -2.88 5.56 -5.02
N CYS A 134 -1.61 5.53 -4.68
CA CYS A 134 -1.06 6.33 -3.60
C CYS A 134 -1.02 7.82 -4.01
N VAL A 135 -1.13 8.70 -3.04
CA VAL A 135 -1.15 10.16 -3.24
C VAL A 135 -0.07 10.80 -2.38
N GLY A 136 0.64 11.76 -2.95
CA GLY A 136 1.72 12.45 -2.26
C GLY A 136 3.08 11.79 -2.42
N GLU A 137 3.96 12.09 -1.52
CA GLU A 137 5.35 11.60 -1.48
C GLU A 137 5.48 10.34 -0.61
N GLU A 138 6.66 9.75 -0.63
CA GLU A 138 7.02 8.69 0.32
C GLU A 138 7.27 9.30 1.69
N VAL A 139 6.73 8.67 2.73
CA VAL A 139 6.84 9.15 4.11
C VAL A 139 7.17 8.00 5.05
N GLU A 140 7.91 8.31 6.10
CA GLU A 140 8.16 7.38 7.19
C GLU A 140 6.90 7.24 8.04
N TRP A 141 6.60 6.01 8.48
CA TRP A 141 5.53 5.78 9.43
C TRP A 141 5.77 6.54 10.72
N ASN A 142 7.02 6.49 11.22
CA ASN A 142 7.49 7.33 12.31
C ASN A 142 9.01 7.55 12.19
N LYS A 143 9.47 8.80 12.09
CA LYS A 143 10.89 9.16 11.90
C LYS A 143 11.80 8.60 12.97
N ASN A 144 11.29 8.48 14.20
CA ASN A 144 12.02 7.91 15.33
C ASN A 144 12.13 6.39 15.29
N GLY A 145 11.48 5.71 14.34
CA GLY A 145 11.44 4.25 14.22
C GLY A 145 10.62 3.53 15.29
N GLY A 146 10.03 4.24 16.25
CA GLY A 146 9.20 3.64 17.30
C GLY A 146 7.71 3.61 16.93
N THR A 147 6.98 2.60 17.41
CA THR A 147 5.54 2.44 17.16
C THR A 147 4.68 2.49 18.43
N GLN A 148 5.30 2.72 19.61
CA GLN A 148 4.66 2.64 20.92
C GLN A 148 3.51 3.62 21.12
N LEU A 149 3.54 4.78 20.44
CA LEU A 149 2.46 5.79 20.50
C LEU A 149 1.23 5.39 19.69
N GLY A 150 1.29 4.26 18.98
CA GLY A 150 0.26 3.82 18.06
C GLY A 150 0.07 4.77 16.86
N TYR A 151 -0.83 4.43 15.97
CA TYR A 151 -1.06 5.18 14.74
C TYR A 151 -1.39 6.67 14.98
N PRO A 152 -2.29 7.07 15.90
CA PRO A 152 -2.63 8.50 16.08
C PRO A 152 -1.46 9.34 16.59
N GLY A 153 -0.44 8.74 17.20
CA GLY A 153 0.76 9.43 17.66
C GLY A 153 1.89 9.50 16.62
N SER A 154 1.73 8.82 15.48
CA SER A 154 2.75 8.68 14.46
C SER A 154 2.94 9.93 13.58
N ASP A 155 4.09 10.02 12.92
CA ASP A 155 4.36 11.11 11.98
C ASP A 155 3.53 10.95 10.69
N ILE A 156 3.24 9.71 10.27
CA ILE A 156 2.39 9.44 9.10
C ILE A 156 0.96 9.92 9.31
N HIS A 157 0.38 9.75 10.52
CA HIS A 157 -0.95 10.27 10.84
C HIS A 157 -0.97 11.81 10.81
N LYS A 158 0.08 12.47 11.31
CA LYS A 158 0.25 13.93 11.22
C LYS A 158 0.38 14.39 9.77
N TYR A 159 1.17 13.67 8.96
CA TYR A 159 1.31 13.96 7.53
C TYR A 159 -0.04 13.89 6.80
N LEU A 160 -0.83 12.84 7.04
CA LEU A 160 -2.14 12.71 6.43
C LEU A 160 -3.07 13.87 6.79
N ASN A 161 -3.16 14.23 8.07
CA ASN A 161 -4.19 15.15 8.59
C ASN A 161 -3.75 16.64 8.62
N LYS A 162 -2.45 16.94 8.47
CA LYS A 162 -1.95 18.33 8.40
C LYS A 162 -1.26 18.64 7.06
N GLY A 163 -0.65 17.64 6.40
CA GLY A 163 0.02 17.82 5.12
C GLY A 163 -0.89 17.48 3.96
N LEU A 164 -1.23 16.21 3.80
CA LEU A 164 -1.98 15.73 2.64
C LEU A 164 -3.43 16.24 2.63
N PHE A 165 -4.08 16.36 3.81
CA PHE A 165 -5.44 16.91 3.91
C PHE A 165 -5.53 18.31 3.29
N GLU A 166 -4.56 19.18 3.55
CA GLU A 166 -4.53 20.55 3.00
C GLU A 166 -4.31 20.58 1.48
N ARG A 167 -3.78 19.53 0.90
CA ARG A 167 -3.59 19.38 -0.54
C ARG A 167 -4.84 18.87 -1.26
N LEU A 168 -5.85 18.36 -0.54
CA LEU A 168 -7.12 17.98 -1.16
C LEU A 168 -7.93 19.21 -1.58
N PRO A 169 -8.76 19.11 -2.64
CA PRO A 169 -9.66 20.18 -3.05
C PRO A 169 -10.54 20.66 -1.89
N GLU A 170 -10.81 21.96 -1.85
CA GLU A 170 -11.57 22.57 -0.75
C GLU A 170 -12.99 22.00 -0.64
N ASP A 171 -13.67 21.78 -1.77
CA ASP A 171 -15.01 21.17 -1.83
C ASP A 171 -15.02 19.75 -1.26
N LEU A 172 -13.97 18.97 -1.52
CA LEU A 172 -13.79 17.65 -0.93
C LEU A 172 -13.54 17.74 0.59
N ARG A 173 -12.62 18.61 1.04
CA ARG A 173 -12.31 18.78 2.46
C ARG A 173 -13.54 19.14 3.31
N LYS A 174 -14.45 19.93 2.77
CA LYS A 174 -15.69 20.35 3.45
C LYS A 174 -16.66 19.21 3.76
N VAL A 175 -16.64 18.14 2.97
CA VAL A 175 -17.57 17.02 3.11
C VAL A 175 -16.97 15.80 3.83
N ILE A 176 -15.65 15.74 3.97
CA ILE A 176 -14.99 14.68 4.73
C ILE A 176 -15.47 14.73 6.18
N SER A 177 -16.00 13.62 6.65
CA SER A 177 -16.52 13.49 8.00
C SER A 177 -15.43 12.97 8.96
N LEU A 178 -15.54 13.37 10.24
CA LEU A 178 -14.66 12.85 11.29
C LEU A 178 -14.98 11.37 11.53
N ALA A 179 -14.03 10.49 11.26
CA ALA A 179 -14.12 9.06 11.48
C ALA A 179 -13.64 8.71 12.89
N GLU A 180 -14.38 7.89 13.61
CA GLU A 180 -13.85 7.20 14.80
C GLU A 180 -13.13 5.93 14.36
N ARG A 181 -11.86 5.80 14.77
CA ARG A 181 -11.01 4.66 14.45
C ARG A 181 -10.42 4.06 15.71
N LYS A 182 -10.03 2.79 15.64
CA LYS A 182 -9.36 2.06 16.72
C LYS A 182 -7.97 1.63 16.30
N THR A 183 -7.06 1.56 17.25
CA THR A 183 -5.69 1.07 17.05
C THR A 183 -5.13 0.51 18.34
N LEU A 184 -4.05 -0.28 18.25
CA LEU A 184 -3.27 -0.69 19.40
C LEU A 184 -2.29 0.42 19.82
N ARG A 185 -2.25 0.69 21.11
CA ARG A 185 -1.25 1.56 21.72
C ARG A 185 -0.78 0.91 23.02
N ASN A 186 0.52 0.56 23.07
CA ASN A 186 1.10 -0.20 24.19
C ASN A 186 0.33 -1.50 24.54
N GLY A 187 -0.22 -2.19 23.54
CA GLY A 187 -1.00 -3.42 23.72
C GLY A 187 -2.46 -3.21 24.12
N GLU A 188 -2.91 -1.97 24.26
CA GLU A 188 -4.31 -1.64 24.58
C GLU A 188 -5.01 -1.05 23.35
N THR A 189 -6.28 -1.43 23.14
CA THR A 189 -7.12 -0.83 22.11
C THR A 189 -7.56 0.57 22.53
N VAL A 190 -7.24 1.57 21.72
CA VAL A 190 -7.65 2.95 21.92
C VAL A 190 -8.45 3.46 20.72
N SER A 191 -9.51 4.24 21.01
CA SER A 191 -10.28 4.96 19.98
C SER A 191 -9.69 6.36 19.77
N PHE A 192 -9.75 6.84 18.53
CA PHE A 192 -9.35 8.19 18.16
C PHE A 192 -10.18 8.72 16.98
N ASN A 193 -10.27 10.03 16.83
CA ASN A 193 -10.96 10.67 15.73
C ASN A 193 -10.00 11.25 14.72
N THR A 194 -10.32 11.12 13.44
CA THR A 194 -9.46 11.57 12.34
C THR A 194 -10.27 11.87 11.08
N TYR A 195 -9.78 12.78 10.23
CA TYR A 195 -10.35 13.01 8.89
C TYR A 195 -9.79 12.04 7.85
N LEU A 196 -8.47 11.97 7.74
CA LEU A 196 -7.81 10.99 6.88
C LEU A 196 -7.16 9.90 7.72
N PHE A 197 -7.22 8.67 7.23
CA PHE A 197 -6.65 7.52 7.91
C PHE A 197 -6.07 6.52 6.91
N LEU A 198 -5.23 5.61 7.39
CA LEU A 198 -4.83 4.41 6.65
C LEU A 198 -5.75 3.25 7.03
N PRO A 199 -5.97 2.29 6.12
CA PRO A 199 -6.58 1.02 6.48
C PRO A 199 -5.75 0.31 7.54
N SER A 200 -6.40 -0.45 8.44
CA SER A 200 -5.70 -1.38 9.31
C SER A 200 -5.35 -2.66 8.57
N ALA A 201 -4.42 -3.45 9.11
CA ALA A 201 -4.04 -4.72 8.50
C ALA A 201 -5.23 -5.69 8.43
N SER A 202 -6.08 -5.77 9.46
CA SER A 202 -7.27 -6.62 9.49
C SER A 202 -8.37 -6.19 8.50
N GLU A 203 -8.44 -4.91 8.11
CA GLU A 203 -9.35 -4.46 7.04
C GLU A 203 -8.87 -4.92 5.64
N VAL A 204 -7.54 -5.08 5.47
CA VAL A 204 -6.94 -5.39 4.17
C VAL A 204 -6.72 -6.90 3.98
N PHE A 205 -6.38 -7.61 5.06
CA PHE A 205 -6.05 -9.03 5.03
C PHE A 205 -6.98 -9.82 5.94
N ASP A 206 -7.14 -11.12 5.65
CA ASP A 206 -7.72 -12.05 6.61
C ASP A 206 -6.77 -12.35 7.78
N GLU A 207 -7.24 -13.11 8.75
CA GLU A 207 -6.47 -13.41 9.97
C GLU A 207 -5.16 -14.13 9.69
N ASP A 208 -5.11 -14.98 8.64
CA ASP A 208 -3.93 -15.76 8.31
C ASP A 208 -2.81 -14.92 7.69
N ASP A 209 -3.18 -13.86 6.95
CA ASP A 209 -2.25 -12.98 6.26
C ASP A 209 -1.90 -11.69 7.05
N CYS A 210 -2.52 -11.47 8.21
CA CYS A 210 -2.40 -10.22 8.96
C CYS A 210 -1.22 -10.25 9.93
N TYR A 211 -0.20 -9.44 9.65
CA TYR A 211 0.95 -9.25 10.56
C TYR A 211 0.69 -8.30 11.73
N GLY A 212 -0.38 -7.51 11.64
CA GLY A 212 -0.81 -6.63 12.72
C GLY A 212 -1.83 -7.34 13.59
N ASP A 213 -1.54 -7.43 14.87
CA ASP A 213 -2.39 -8.13 15.85
C ASP A 213 -3.48 -7.17 16.38
N GLU A 214 -4.36 -6.73 15.51
CA GLU A 214 -5.37 -5.79 15.94
C GLU A 214 -6.75 -6.42 16.12
N GLY A 215 -7.13 -7.38 15.28
CA GLY A 215 -8.41 -8.11 15.38
C GLY A 215 -9.67 -7.24 15.54
N MET A 216 -9.51 -5.91 15.30
CA MET A 216 -10.55 -4.92 15.59
C MET A 216 -11.50 -4.69 14.43
N TYR A 217 -11.13 -5.14 13.25
CA TYR A 217 -11.89 -4.98 12.03
C TYR A 217 -11.92 -6.30 11.26
N GLU A 218 -13.01 -6.51 10.54
CA GLU A 218 -13.12 -7.61 9.59
C GLU A 218 -12.52 -7.19 8.24
N GLN A 219 -12.04 -8.17 7.47
CA GLN A 219 -11.54 -7.91 6.12
C GLN A 219 -12.66 -7.33 5.25
N MET A 220 -12.39 -6.17 4.66
CA MET A 220 -13.32 -5.53 3.74
C MET A 220 -13.48 -6.33 2.46
N GLU A 221 -14.70 -6.45 1.96
CA GLU A 221 -15.02 -7.15 0.70
C GLU A 221 -14.16 -6.62 -0.47
N TYR A 222 -13.92 -5.31 -0.52
CA TYR A 222 -13.07 -4.67 -1.51
C TYR A 222 -11.68 -5.27 -1.58
N TYR A 223 -11.08 -5.62 -0.45
CA TYR A 223 -9.71 -6.13 -0.37
C TYR A 223 -9.59 -7.66 -0.51
N LYS A 224 -10.68 -8.41 -0.57
CA LYS A 224 -10.63 -9.85 -0.88
C LYS A 224 -10.03 -10.12 -2.25
N ASP A 225 -10.23 -9.20 -3.19
CA ASP A 225 -9.49 -9.22 -4.45
C ASP A 225 -8.09 -8.58 -4.24
N ARG A 226 -7.03 -9.38 -4.30
CA ARG A 226 -5.64 -8.92 -4.15
C ARG A 226 -5.27 -7.76 -5.07
N ARG A 227 -5.90 -7.66 -6.25
CA ARG A 227 -5.67 -6.57 -7.19
C ARG A 227 -6.01 -5.19 -6.61
N ASN A 228 -6.98 -5.13 -5.72
CA ASN A 228 -7.37 -3.91 -5.04
C ASN A 228 -6.37 -3.49 -3.95
N ARG A 229 -5.44 -4.38 -3.58
CA ARG A 229 -4.32 -4.10 -2.68
C ARG A 229 -3.07 -3.58 -3.40
N MET A 230 -2.99 -3.76 -4.73
CA MET A 230 -1.89 -3.27 -5.56
C MET A 230 -2.19 -1.83 -5.98
N ARG A 231 -1.34 -0.89 -5.58
CA ARG A 231 -1.51 0.56 -5.84
C ARG A 231 -0.31 1.10 -6.61
N GLY A 232 -0.55 2.00 -7.55
CA GLY A 232 0.51 2.75 -8.21
C GLY A 232 1.12 3.80 -7.27
N SER A 233 2.33 4.26 -7.59
CA SER A 233 2.98 5.38 -6.87
C SER A 233 2.29 6.72 -7.18
N ALA A 234 1.69 6.83 -8.38
CA ALA A 234 0.74 7.85 -8.80
C ALA A 234 -0.22 7.23 -9.83
N GLU A 235 -1.23 7.97 -10.27
CA GLU A 235 -2.20 7.46 -11.23
C GLU A 235 -1.51 7.06 -12.57
N GLY A 236 -1.58 5.77 -12.89
CA GLY A 236 -1.00 5.20 -14.11
C GLY A 236 0.48 4.80 -14.03
N GLU A 237 1.12 4.96 -12.89
CA GLU A 237 2.49 4.52 -12.63
C GLU A 237 2.59 3.06 -12.15
N ASP A 238 3.83 2.57 -12.03
CA ASP A 238 4.13 1.24 -11.51
C ASP A 238 3.66 1.06 -10.07
N THR A 239 3.33 -0.18 -9.69
CA THR A 239 2.89 -0.51 -8.35
C THR A 239 3.98 -0.24 -7.32
N CYS A 240 3.59 0.28 -6.16
CA CYS A 240 4.47 0.58 -5.05
C CYS A 240 4.02 -0.13 -3.76
N SER A 241 4.92 -0.18 -2.80
CA SER A 241 4.58 -0.56 -1.42
C SER A 241 3.98 0.63 -0.69
N TRP A 242 3.04 0.35 0.24
CA TRP A 242 2.33 1.40 0.95
C TRP A 242 2.03 1.00 2.40
N TRP A 243 1.93 2.01 3.27
CA TRP A 243 1.72 1.83 4.70
C TRP A 243 0.27 1.53 5.07
N LEU A 244 0.12 0.75 6.15
CA LEU A 244 -1.12 0.54 6.90
C LEU A 244 -1.06 1.26 8.25
N ALA A 245 -2.21 1.38 8.91
CA ALA A 245 -2.31 1.96 10.26
C ALA A 245 -1.71 1.04 11.33
N SER A 246 -1.69 -0.26 11.10
CA SER A 246 -1.33 -1.28 12.08
C SER A 246 0.17 -1.33 12.37
N VAL A 247 0.50 -1.65 13.61
CA VAL A 247 1.88 -1.93 14.04
C VAL A 247 2.20 -3.40 13.87
N GLY A 248 3.47 -3.74 13.65
CA GLY A 248 3.90 -5.12 13.55
C GLY A 248 3.75 -5.86 14.88
N SER A 249 3.14 -7.06 14.85
CA SER A 249 2.95 -7.89 16.04
C SER A 249 4.27 -8.18 16.75
N GLY A 250 4.30 -7.99 18.06
CA GLY A 250 5.46 -8.27 18.90
C GLY A 250 6.69 -7.40 18.66
N ASN A 251 6.61 -6.37 17.80
CA ASN A 251 7.76 -5.51 17.45
C ASN A 251 7.41 -4.03 17.55
N SER A 252 8.06 -3.33 18.48
CA SER A 252 7.85 -1.91 18.73
C SER A 252 8.50 -0.96 17.70
N THR A 253 9.16 -1.49 16.67
CA THR A 253 9.88 -0.71 15.64
C THR A 253 9.37 -0.93 14.22
N ASN A 254 8.48 -1.91 14.01
CA ASN A 254 7.92 -2.20 12.70
C ASN A 254 6.45 -1.81 12.60
N ALA A 255 6.07 -1.28 11.45
CA ALA A 255 4.68 -1.06 11.06
C ALA A 255 4.28 -1.97 9.90
N CYS A 256 3.00 -2.26 9.80
CA CYS A 256 2.43 -3.08 8.74
C CYS A 256 2.28 -2.27 7.45
N GLY A 257 2.35 -2.96 6.33
CA GLY A 257 2.11 -2.40 5.03
C GLY A 257 1.77 -3.46 3.99
N VAL A 258 1.51 -3.00 2.80
CA VAL A 258 1.24 -3.83 1.63
C VAL A 258 2.40 -3.67 0.65
N ASN A 259 2.99 -4.78 0.22
CA ASN A 259 4.05 -4.71 -0.78
C ASN A 259 3.49 -4.45 -2.19
N TYR A 260 4.35 -4.11 -3.13
CA TYR A 260 3.99 -3.80 -4.52
C TYR A 260 3.22 -4.91 -5.25
N ASN A 261 3.25 -6.15 -4.75
CA ASN A 261 2.48 -7.30 -5.26
C ASN A 261 1.14 -7.52 -4.54
N GLY A 262 0.76 -6.66 -3.59
CA GLY A 262 -0.50 -6.74 -2.85
C GLY A 262 -0.50 -7.76 -1.69
N TYR A 263 0.68 -8.19 -1.23
CA TYR A 263 0.81 -9.07 -0.05
C TYR A 263 1.15 -8.27 1.20
N ALA A 264 0.76 -8.84 2.35
CA ALA A 264 1.11 -8.30 3.65
C ALA A 264 2.63 -8.26 3.85
N SER A 265 3.12 -7.22 4.49
CA SER A 265 4.52 -7.06 4.85
C SER A 265 4.66 -6.18 6.08
N THR A 266 5.85 -6.21 6.71
CA THR A 266 6.22 -5.30 7.78
C THR A 266 7.59 -4.70 7.51
N TRP A 267 7.75 -3.42 7.84
CA TRP A 267 9.03 -2.72 7.69
C TRP A 267 9.31 -1.84 8.90
N GLY A 268 10.59 -1.51 9.09
CA GLY A 268 10.97 -0.53 10.09
C GLY A 268 10.21 0.78 9.91
N ALA A 269 9.62 1.31 10.99
CA ALA A 269 8.77 2.49 10.94
C ALA A 269 9.49 3.76 10.43
N SER A 270 10.82 3.79 10.42
CA SER A 270 11.64 4.85 9.81
C SER A 270 11.93 4.66 8.31
N SER A 271 11.42 3.59 7.68
CA SER A 271 11.46 3.46 6.23
C SER A 271 10.39 4.35 5.59
N ALA A 272 10.66 4.84 4.37
CA ALA A 272 9.72 5.67 3.64
C ALA A 272 8.97 4.85 2.60
N PHE A 273 7.63 4.90 2.63
CA PHE A 273 6.74 4.32 1.63
C PHE A 273 5.57 5.25 1.36
N ARG A 274 4.79 4.91 0.34
CA ARG A 274 3.62 5.68 -0.10
C ARG A 274 2.41 5.47 0.82
N VAL A 275 1.40 6.32 0.65
CA VAL A 275 0.12 6.26 1.37
C VAL A 275 -1.07 6.46 0.43
N PRO A 276 -2.19 5.72 0.64
CA PRO A 276 -3.46 6.09 0.05
C PRO A 276 -4.13 7.23 0.84
N VAL A 277 -5.05 7.92 0.21
CA VAL A 277 -6.02 8.81 0.88
C VAL A 277 -7.25 7.98 1.22
N CYS A 278 -7.59 7.88 2.50
CA CYS A 278 -8.81 7.20 2.95
C CYS A 278 -9.60 8.13 3.87
N PHE A 279 -10.93 8.20 3.66
CA PHE A 279 -11.85 9.00 4.47
C PHE A 279 -13.28 8.45 4.40
N ILE A 280 -14.17 8.99 5.23
CA ILE A 280 -15.60 8.69 5.18
C ILE A 280 -16.42 9.95 4.93
N ILE A 281 -17.60 9.76 4.35
CA ILE A 281 -18.69 10.74 4.35
C ILE A 281 -19.87 10.10 5.09
N LYS A 282 -20.30 10.70 6.20
CA LYS A 282 -21.41 10.19 7.02
C LYS A 282 -22.75 10.41 6.35
N LYS A 283 -23.70 9.50 6.59
CA LYS A 283 -25.10 9.57 6.13
C LYS A 283 -25.96 10.48 6.97
N SER A 284 -25.52 10.80 8.18
CA SER A 284 -26.22 11.67 9.15
C SER A 284 -25.29 12.73 9.72
#